data_6db1cc5d8b33b2cdf059e1528ce8681e
#
_entry.id   6db1cc5d8b33b2cdf059e1528ce8681e
#
_cell.length_a   1.000
_cell.length_b   1.000
_cell.length_c   1.000
_cell.angle_alpha   90.00
_cell.angle_beta   90.00
_cell.angle_gamma   90.00
#
_symmetry.space_group_name_H-M   'P 1'
#
loop_
_entity.id
_entity.type
_entity.pdbx_description
1 polymer ?
#
loop_
_entity_poly.entity_id
_entity_poly.type
_entity_poly.pdbx_seq_one_letter_code
_entity_poly.pdbx_strand_id
1 'polypeptide(L)' 'MTTIKTKYGYSVDCYGICNEYATIGMCFDDEMFDGYTSSTFTNWRSAVKELSEYAHSNGTELVQLESDE' A
#
# COMPACT_ATOMS: atom_id res chain seq x y z
N MET A 1 0.35 -13.79 2.80
CA MET A 1 0.98 -12.46 2.86
C MET A 1 2.09 -12.36 1.83
N THR A 2 2.20 -11.21 1.18
CA THR A 2 3.26 -10.92 0.21
C THR A 2 4.04 -9.72 0.68
N THR A 3 5.37 -9.78 0.66
CA THR A 3 6.22 -8.63 0.98
C THR A 3 6.85 -8.13 -0.31
N ILE A 4 6.72 -6.84 -0.57
CA ILE A 4 7.24 -6.21 -1.78
C ILE A 4 8.18 -5.08 -1.39
N LYS A 5 9.36 -5.04 -2.01
CA LYS A 5 10.31 -3.95 -1.79
C LYS A 5 9.99 -2.76 -2.70
N THR A 6 10.04 -1.58 -2.12
CA THR A 6 9.86 -0.34 -2.87
C THR A 6 11.18 0.09 -3.51
N LYS A 7 11.10 1.02 -4.45
CA LYS A 7 12.29 1.61 -5.07
C LYS A 7 13.11 2.48 -4.10
N TYR A 8 12.53 2.84 -2.95
CA TYR A 8 13.20 3.62 -1.92
C TYR A 8 13.92 2.76 -0.88
N GLY A 9 13.89 1.45 -1.03
CA GLY A 9 14.54 0.52 -0.10
C GLY A 9 13.66 0.05 1.05
N TYR A 10 12.39 0.41 1.07
CA TYR A 10 11.45 -0.04 2.09
C TYR A 10 10.88 -1.41 1.74
N SER A 11 10.32 -2.08 2.72
CA SER A 11 9.57 -3.32 2.53
C SER A 11 8.14 -3.09 2.95
N VAL A 12 7.19 -3.48 2.10
CA VAL A 12 5.76 -3.31 2.36
C VAL A 12 5.11 -4.68 2.48
N ASP A 13 4.44 -4.93 3.59
CA ASP A 13 3.68 -6.15 3.82
C ASP A 13 2.27 -5.97 3.22
N CYS A 14 1.90 -6.88 2.33
CA CYS A 14 0.63 -6.83 1.62
C CYS A 14 -0.26 -8.00 2.04
N TYR A 15 -1.44 -7.69 2.55
CA TYR A 15 -2.41 -8.68 3.05
C TYR A 15 -3.69 -8.62 2.23
N GLY A 16 -4.25 -9.78 1.94
CA GLY A 16 -5.52 -9.89 1.24
C GLY A 16 -5.39 -10.09 -0.26
N ILE A 17 -6.49 -9.82 -0.96
CA ILE A 17 -6.57 -9.99 -2.41
C ILE A 17 -6.70 -8.61 -3.06
N CYS A 18 -5.70 -8.22 -3.82
CA CYS A 18 -5.76 -6.98 -4.58
C CYS A 18 -6.39 -7.26 -5.95
N ASN A 19 -7.51 -6.63 -6.21
CA ASN A 19 -8.16 -6.67 -7.51
C ASN A 19 -8.57 -5.25 -7.91
N GLU A 20 -9.13 -5.09 -9.10
CA GLU A 20 -9.39 -3.76 -9.66
C GLU A 20 -10.44 -2.93 -8.89
N TYR A 21 -11.16 -3.54 -7.98
CA TYR A 21 -12.17 -2.85 -7.17
C TYR A 21 -11.83 -2.86 -5.69
N ALA A 22 -10.65 -3.32 -5.33
CA ALA A 22 -10.27 -3.42 -3.93
C ALA A 22 -10.13 -2.04 -3.29
N THR A 23 -10.65 -1.93 -2.10
CA THR A 23 -10.34 -0.82 -1.21
C THR A 23 -9.05 -1.14 -0.48
N ILE A 24 -8.09 -0.25 -0.53
CA ILE A 24 -6.78 -0.47 0.04
C ILE A 24 -6.64 0.33 1.33
N GLY A 25 -6.43 -0.37 2.42
CA GLY A 25 -6.03 0.23 3.68
C GLY A 25 -4.53 0.47 3.70
N MET A 26 -4.12 1.61 4.23
CA MET A 26 -2.71 2.02 4.26
C MET A 26 -2.23 2.23 5.68
N CYS A 27 -0.99 1.86 5.94
CA CYS A 27 -0.32 2.13 7.20
C CYS A 27 1.01 2.83 6.91
N PHE A 28 1.21 3.99 7.53
CA PHE A 28 2.41 4.81 7.36
C PHE A 28 3.14 4.92 8.70
N ASP A 29 4.41 4.54 8.76
CA ASP A 29 5.28 4.75 9.92
C ASP A 29 4.62 4.43 11.27
N ASP A 30 4.10 3.23 11.41
CA ASP A 30 3.43 2.76 12.63
C ASP A 30 2.09 3.42 12.94
N GLU A 31 1.64 4.36 12.13
CA GLU A 31 0.31 4.95 12.27
C GLU A 31 -0.64 4.32 11.26
N MET A 32 -1.74 3.77 11.78
CA MET A 32 -2.81 3.29 10.94
C MET A 32 -3.54 4.50 10.35
N PHE A 33 -3.57 4.58 9.04
CA PHE A 33 -4.36 5.60 8.38
C PHE A 33 -5.83 5.16 8.42
N ASP A 34 -6.69 5.98 8.99
CA ASP A 34 -8.13 5.70 9.06
C ASP A 34 -8.81 5.77 7.70
N GLY A 35 -8.09 6.21 6.70
CA GLY A 35 -8.60 6.32 5.36
C GLY A 35 -8.29 5.09 4.54
N TYR A 36 -9.29 4.65 3.81
CA TYR A 36 -9.09 3.68 2.74
C TYR A 36 -9.06 4.44 1.44
N THR A 37 -8.14 4.05 0.58
CA THR A 37 -8.11 4.55 -0.79
C THR A 37 -8.89 3.58 -1.68
N SER A 38 -9.93 4.09 -2.30
CA SER A 38 -10.62 3.38 -3.38
C SER A 38 -9.86 3.67 -4.66
N SER A 39 -9.06 2.73 -5.09
CA SER A 39 -8.26 2.88 -6.30
C SER A 39 -8.28 1.58 -7.07
N THR A 40 -8.21 1.68 -8.37
CA THR A 40 -8.13 0.51 -9.23
C THR A 40 -6.68 0.06 -9.33
N PHE A 41 -6.37 -1.04 -8.67
CA PHE A 41 -5.07 -1.68 -8.79
C PHE A 41 -5.26 -3.11 -9.27
N THR A 42 -4.47 -3.52 -10.23
CA THR A 42 -4.54 -4.88 -10.78
C THR A 42 -3.70 -5.87 -9.98
N ASN A 43 -2.79 -5.39 -9.16
CA ASN A 43 -1.95 -6.23 -8.33
C ASN A 43 -1.25 -5.39 -7.24
N TRP A 44 -0.64 -6.09 -6.28
CA TRP A 44 0.07 -5.45 -5.19
C TRP A 44 1.25 -4.59 -5.64
N ARG A 45 1.94 -4.99 -6.72
CA ARG A 45 3.10 -4.22 -7.21
C ARG A 45 2.71 -2.82 -7.66
N SER A 46 1.59 -2.70 -8.38
CA SER A 46 1.06 -1.39 -8.79
C SER A 46 0.66 -0.56 -7.58
N ALA A 47 -0.02 -1.18 -6.61
CA ALA A 47 -0.42 -0.49 -5.38
C ALA A 47 0.78 0.01 -4.60
N VAL A 48 1.77 -0.84 -4.38
CA VAL A 48 3.00 -0.46 -3.67
C VAL A 48 3.73 0.67 -4.39
N LYS A 49 3.84 0.60 -5.71
CA LYS A 49 4.51 1.64 -6.49
C LYS A 49 3.85 3.00 -6.27
N GLU A 50 2.55 3.10 -6.50
CA GLU A 50 1.85 4.37 -6.41
C GLU A 50 1.76 4.91 -5.00
N LEU A 51 1.42 4.06 -4.05
CA LEU A 51 1.21 4.49 -2.67
C LEU A 51 2.53 4.76 -1.94
N SER A 52 3.61 4.05 -2.27
CA SER A 52 4.91 4.36 -1.70
C SER A 52 5.47 5.68 -2.25
N GLU A 53 5.21 6.01 -3.50
CA GLU A 53 5.56 7.33 -4.04
C GLU A 53 4.78 8.44 -3.34
N TYR A 54 3.51 8.21 -3.10
CA TYR A 54 2.67 9.14 -2.34
C TYR A 54 3.21 9.34 -0.91
N ALA A 55 3.51 8.24 -0.21
CA ALA A 55 4.05 8.31 1.14
C ALA A 55 5.39 9.05 1.16
N HIS A 56 6.28 8.71 0.25
CA HIS A 56 7.59 9.35 0.16
C HIS A 56 7.48 10.84 -0.10
N SER A 57 6.56 11.26 -0.95
CA SER A 57 6.31 12.69 -1.22
C SER A 57 5.80 13.44 0.01
N ASN A 58 5.18 12.74 0.95
CA ASN A 58 4.71 13.32 2.20
C ASN A 58 5.69 13.15 3.37
N GLY A 59 6.91 12.72 3.10
CA GLY A 59 7.94 12.58 4.11
C GLY A 59 7.76 11.38 5.03
N THR A 60 7.00 10.39 4.60
CA THR A 60 6.73 9.18 5.38
C THR A 60 7.02 7.93 4.56
N GLU A 61 6.72 6.78 5.13
CA GLU A 61 6.99 5.48 4.54
C GLU A 61 5.73 4.63 4.56
N LEU A 62 5.42 3.99 3.44
CA LEU A 62 4.35 3.02 3.36
C LEU A 62 4.86 1.69 3.90
N VAL A 63 4.24 1.16 4.96
CA VAL A 63 4.69 -0.07 5.61
C VAL A 63 3.74 -1.24 5.46
N GLN A 64 2.47 -1.00 5.20
CA GLN A 64 1.49 -2.06 5.09
C GLN A 64 0.34 -1.69 4.16
N LEU A 65 -0.14 -2.68 3.40
CA LEU A 65 -1.35 -2.59 2.60
C LEU A 65 -2.27 -3.78 2.91
N GLU A 66 -3.55 -3.47 3.06
CA GLU A 66 -4.60 -4.47 3.20
C GLU A 66 -5.69 -4.18 2.17
N SER A 67 -6.20 -5.21 1.52
CA SER A 67 -7.33 -5.05 0.62
C SER A 67 -8.58 -5.71 1.19
N ASP A 68 -9.71 -5.04 1.01
CA ASP A 68 -11.02 -5.64 1.22
C ASP A 68 -11.42 -6.36 -0.06
N GLU A 69 -11.90 -7.51 0.07
CA GLU A 69 -12.43 -8.24 -1.08
C GLU A 69 -13.78 -7.68 -1.53
#